data_977bde84e359652fcd465d3e788f9b16
#
_entry.id   977bde84e359652fcd465d3e788f9b16
#
_cell.length_a   1.000
_cell.length_b   1.000
_cell.length_c   1.000
_cell.angle_alpha   90.00
_cell.angle_beta   90.00
_cell.angle_gamma   90.00
#
_symmetry.space_group_name_H-M   'P 1'
#
loop_
_entity.id
_entity.type
_entity.pdbx_description
1 polymer ?
#
loop_
_entity_poly.entity_id
_entity_poly.type
_entity_poly.pdbx_seq_one_letter_code
_entity_poly.pdbx_strand_id
1 'polypeptide(L)'
;LGDVYKRQVSSYPSFATPTEVGDAIIKAGFNVVESANNHIDDFGEGFLTDTLNFWKTTYPDVTLLGIHDSQEDADTVKIREVNGIKIAFLDYTYGTNVGGIEGKDYMIDMIRKDKITTMIQKAKQQADCIIFVAHWGTEDETMPNEYEKQWAAYLMEQGVNVIIGGHPHVLQPYGRLTDDKGNETVVFYSLGNFVSTQQKLEELLGGMAKFTIQKTVKDGKTSIEILTPTVEPLVMHYNSDAGEFGPYMLSDYTEELASQNGVQKYIGSGVFTLDNLKKKFNEIMSMNVTPSTGTNLLDVTINTDLNMIDASGNIVEDTDSITAEQYYADKGIDINSENFNSADNGSGSTDDSSDDGSDDDSGSYDDSSY
;
A
#
# COMPACT_ATOMS: atom_id res chain seq x y z
N LEU A 1 21.05 -29.76 -2.72
CA LEU A 1 19.93 -29.13 -2.00
C LEU A 1 20.48 -27.87 -1.38
N GLY A 2 20.38 -26.76 -2.12
CA GLY A 2 20.79 -25.45 -1.61
C GLY A 2 19.95 -25.10 -0.40
N ASP A 3 20.62 -24.65 0.66
CA ASP A 3 19.98 -24.09 1.83
C ASP A 3 19.05 -22.97 1.37
N VAL A 4 17.75 -23.20 1.49
CA VAL A 4 16.77 -22.13 1.50
C VAL A 4 17.06 -21.40 2.80
N TYR A 5 17.87 -20.36 2.72
CA TYR A 5 17.99 -19.41 3.82
C TYR A 5 16.59 -18.89 4.08
N LYS A 6 15.98 -19.32 5.19
CA LYS A 6 14.82 -18.66 5.74
C LYS A 6 15.26 -17.23 6.04
N ARG A 7 14.95 -16.30 5.13
CA ARG A 7 15.25 -14.90 5.36
C ARG A 7 14.55 -14.50 6.66
N GLN A 8 15.27 -13.82 7.52
CA GLN A 8 14.73 -13.41 8.80
C GLN A 8 13.55 -12.47 8.54
N VAL A 9 12.42 -12.73 9.17
CA VAL A 9 11.28 -11.81 9.19
C VAL A 9 11.73 -10.50 9.81
N SER A 10 11.41 -9.40 9.16
CA SER A 10 11.73 -8.06 9.66
C SER A 10 10.55 -7.11 9.50
N SER A 11 10.57 -6.03 10.29
CA SER A 11 9.60 -4.94 10.26
C SER A 11 10.33 -3.63 9.91
N TYR A 12 9.65 -2.49 10.11
CA TYR A 12 10.23 -1.16 9.85
C TYR A 12 11.72 -1.08 10.29
N PRO A 13 12.61 -0.45 9.50
CA PRO A 13 12.31 0.27 8.24
C PRO A 13 12.32 -0.61 6.98
N SER A 14 12.76 -1.87 7.05
CA SER A 14 12.85 -2.76 5.89
C SER A 14 12.04 -4.03 6.14
N PHE A 15 11.03 -4.26 5.31
CA PHE A 15 10.03 -5.29 5.55
C PHE A 15 10.35 -6.62 4.84
N ALA A 16 10.36 -7.69 5.61
CA ALA A 16 10.40 -9.06 5.10
C ALA A 16 9.30 -9.89 5.74
N THR A 17 8.35 -10.31 4.91
CA THR A 17 7.15 -11.03 5.35
C THR A 17 7.31 -12.53 5.11
N PRO A 18 6.93 -13.41 6.06
CA PRO A 18 6.97 -14.85 5.86
C PRO A 18 5.93 -15.30 4.82
N THR A 19 6.22 -16.39 4.10
CA THR A 19 5.35 -16.92 3.03
C THR A 19 3.95 -17.31 3.52
N GLU A 20 3.82 -17.66 4.80
CA GLU A 20 2.55 -17.99 5.46
C GLU A 20 1.53 -16.83 5.42
N VAL A 21 2.00 -15.59 5.28
CA VAL A 21 1.11 -14.44 5.05
C VAL A 21 0.50 -14.50 3.63
N GLY A 22 1.29 -14.89 2.63
CA GLY A 22 0.78 -15.18 1.28
C GLY A 22 -0.28 -16.28 1.29
N ASP A 23 -0.01 -17.38 2.03
CA ASP A 23 -0.99 -18.46 2.22
C ASP A 23 -2.29 -17.94 2.87
N ALA A 24 -2.18 -17.04 3.85
CA ALA A 24 -3.33 -16.45 4.53
C ALA A 24 -4.14 -15.55 3.59
N ILE A 25 -3.49 -14.75 2.74
CA ILE A 25 -4.14 -13.92 1.71
C ILE A 25 -4.99 -14.79 0.78
N ILE A 26 -4.42 -15.90 0.28
CA ILE A 26 -5.16 -16.82 -0.60
C ILE A 26 -6.30 -17.53 0.13
N LYS A 27 -6.07 -17.95 1.37
CA LYS A 27 -7.12 -18.54 2.20
C LYS A 27 -8.27 -17.57 2.48
N ALA A 28 -7.99 -16.28 2.57
CA ALA A 28 -8.99 -15.22 2.70
C ALA A 28 -9.80 -14.97 1.40
N GLY A 29 -9.38 -15.55 0.26
CA GLY A 29 -10.09 -15.49 -1.01
C GLY A 29 -9.58 -14.45 -2.01
N PHE A 30 -8.45 -13.80 -1.73
CA PHE A 30 -7.82 -12.89 -2.69
C PHE A 30 -7.27 -13.67 -3.89
N ASN A 31 -7.46 -13.14 -5.09
CA ASN A 31 -7.01 -13.76 -6.34
C ASN A 31 -6.33 -12.76 -7.30
N VAL A 32 -6.24 -11.51 -6.92
CA VAL A 32 -5.41 -10.47 -7.51
C VAL A 32 -4.60 -9.87 -6.37
N VAL A 33 -3.28 -9.80 -6.53
CA VAL A 33 -2.34 -9.30 -5.53
C VAL A 33 -1.51 -8.20 -6.17
N GLU A 34 -1.58 -7.02 -5.62
CA GLU A 34 -0.73 -5.89 -5.97
C GLU A 34 0.60 -5.99 -5.23
N SER A 35 1.67 -5.51 -5.86
CA SER A 35 3.01 -5.57 -5.28
C SER A 35 3.86 -4.34 -5.57
N ALA A 36 3.41 -3.42 -6.42
CA ALA A 36 4.11 -2.17 -6.64
C ALA A 36 3.91 -1.23 -5.44
N ASN A 37 4.88 -1.19 -4.54
CA ASN A 37 4.87 -0.31 -3.37
C ASN A 37 6.30 0.17 -3.04
N ASN A 38 6.41 1.11 -2.10
CA ASN A 38 7.69 1.72 -1.74
C ASN A 38 8.67 0.80 -1.01
N HIS A 39 8.22 -0.37 -0.52
CA HIS A 39 9.03 -1.36 0.20
C HIS A 39 9.36 -2.62 -0.61
N ILE A 40 8.93 -2.70 -1.87
CA ILE A 40 9.04 -3.94 -2.64
C ILE A 40 10.49 -4.38 -2.90
N ASP A 41 11.42 -3.46 -2.87
CA ASP A 41 12.85 -3.70 -3.10
C ASP A 41 13.74 -3.47 -1.86
N ASP A 42 13.19 -3.40 -0.66
CA ASP A 42 13.91 -3.18 0.61
C ASP A 42 15.13 -4.10 0.79
N PHE A 43 15.08 -5.30 0.27
CA PHE A 43 16.16 -6.29 0.29
C PHE A 43 16.75 -6.59 -1.11
N GLY A 44 16.46 -5.72 -2.07
CA GLY A 44 17.02 -5.76 -3.42
C GLY A 44 16.50 -6.90 -4.29
N GLU A 45 17.15 -7.07 -5.45
CA GLU A 45 16.73 -7.97 -6.53
C GLU A 45 16.46 -9.42 -6.08
N GLY A 46 17.35 -9.96 -5.24
CA GLY A 46 17.21 -11.35 -4.83
C GLY A 46 15.92 -11.63 -4.07
N PHE A 47 15.50 -10.71 -3.19
CA PHE A 47 14.25 -10.84 -2.45
C PHE A 47 13.02 -10.64 -3.34
N LEU A 48 13.08 -9.68 -4.24
CA LEU A 48 12.03 -9.45 -5.24
C LEU A 48 11.85 -10.69 -6.14
N THR A 49 12.96 -11.32 -6.57
CA THR A 49 12.93 -12.57 -7.34
C THR A 49 12.31 -13.72 -6.54
N ASP A 50 12.61 -13.84 -5.25
CA ASP A 50 12.01 -14.86 -4.38
C ASP A 50 10.49 -14.63 -4.21
N THR A 51 10.06 -13.37 -4.08
CA THR A 51 8.64 -12.99 -4.03
C THR A 51 7.92 -13.39 -5.33
N LEU A 52 8.50 -13.06 -6.49
CA LEU A 52 7.99 -13.49 -7.81
C LEU A 52 7.87 -15.01 -7.90
N ASN A 53 8.92 -15.73 -7.52
CA ASN A 53 8.95 -17.18 -7.56
C ASN A 53 7.91 -17.81 -6.63
N PHE A 54 7.74 -17.28 -5.42
CA PHE A 54 6.70 -17.74 -4.49
C PHE A 54 5.31 -17.70 -5.14
N TRP A 55 4.91 -16.55 -5.67
CA TRP A 55 3.60 -16.39 -6.30
C TRP A 55 3.45 -17.28 -7.54
N LYS A 56 4.42 -17.26 -8.45
CA LYS A 56 4.36 -18.03 -9.72
C LYS A 56 4.37 -19.54 -9.52
N THR A 57 5.07 -20.05 -8.49
CA THR A 57 5.19 -21.50 -8.27
C THR A 57 4.15 -22.05 -7.32
N THR A 58 3.79 -21.31 -6.27
CA THR A 58 2.86 -21.78 -5.24
C THR A 58 1.40 -21.47 -5.61
N TYR A 59 1.16 -20.31 -6.21
CA TYR A 59 -0.19 -19.83 -6.55
C TYR A 59 -0.29 -19.33 -8.00
N PRO A 60 -0.08 -20.19 -9.00
CA PRO A 60 -0.04 -19.78 -10.42
C PRO A 60 -1.35 -19.20 -10.96
N ASP A 61 -2.47 -19.45 -10.29
CA ASP A 61 -3.79 -18.91 -10.66
C ASP A 61 -4.05 -17.49 -10.11
N VAL A 62 -3.16 -16.99 -9.26
CA VAL A 62 -3.20 -15.61 -8.75
C VAL A 62 -2.70 -14.66 -9.82
N THR A 63 -3.40 -13.55 -10.00
CA THR A 63 -2.91 -12.45 -10.84
C THR A 63 -2.01 -11.56 -9.98
N LEU A 64 -0.70 -11.71 -10.16
CA LEU A 64 0.31 -10.87 -9.54
C LEU A 64 0.52 -9.62 -10.40
N LEU A 65 0.52 -8.45 -9.77
CA LEU A 65 0.64 -7.13 -10.39
C LEU A 65 1.89 -6.41 -9.88
N GLY A 66 2.37 -5.47 -10.68
CA GLY A 66 3.33 -4.45 -10.26
C GLY A 66 4.80 -4.88 -10.21
N ILE A 67 5.09 -6.19 -10.29
CA ILE A 67 6.46 -6.73 -10.32
C ILE A 67 6.61 -7.79 -11.41
N HIS A 68 7.81 -7.88 -12.02
CA HIS A 68 8.04 -8.66 -13.23
C HIS A 68 9.42 -9.33 -13.23
N ASP A 69 9.51 -10.51 -13.88
CA ASP A 69 10.78 -11.23 -14.07
C ASP A 69 11.47 -10.91 -15.40
N SER A 70 10.77 -10.25 -16.32
CA SER A 70 11.28 -9.90 -17.65
C SER A 70 10.59 -8.67 -18.22
N GLN A 71 11.23 -8.03 -19.20
CA GLN A 71 10.62 -6.94 -19.95
C GLN A 71 9.35 -7.37 -20.67
N GLU A 72 9.29 -8.60 -21.19
CA GLU A 72 8.11 -9.16 -21.84
C GLU A 72 6.93 -9.28 -20.86
N ASP A 73 7.19 -9.72 -19.63
CA ASP A 73 6.19 -9.80 -18.56
C ASP A 73 5.68 -8.40 -18.18
N ALA A 74 6.58 -7.42 -18.02
CA ALA A 74 6.24 -6.01 -17.75
C ALA A 74 5.44 -5.34 -18.88
N ASP A 75 5.65 -5.75 -20.12
CA ASP A 75 4.95 -5.25 -21.29
C ASP A 75 3.60 -5.95 -21.55
N THR A 76 3.24 -6.94 -20.72
CA THR A 76 2.04 -7.76 -20.86
C THR A 76 0.93 -7.28 -19.92
N VAL A 77 -0.23 -6.91 -20.48
CA VAL A 77 -1.40 -6.52 -19.69
C VAL A 77 -1.97 -7.72 -18.95
N LYS A 78 -2.13 -7.63 -17.64
CA LYS A 78 -2.76 -8.68 -16.84
C LYS A 78 -4.29 -8.56 -16.95
N ILE A 79 -4.94 -9.62 -17.42
CA ILE A 79 -6.40 -9.63 -17.68
C ILE A 79 -7.03 -10.82 -16.99
N ARG A 80 -8.15 -10.56 -16.30
CA ARG A 80 -9.06 -11.60 -15.82
C ARG A 80 -10.43 -11.45 -16.49
N GLU A 81 -11.03 -12.58 -16.84
CA GLU A 81 -12.41 -12.60 -17.33
C GLU A 81 -13.34 -13.07 -16.22
N VAL A 82 -14.31 -12.24 -15.86
CA VAL A 82 -15.31 -12.52 -14.84
C VAL A 82 -16.69 -12.28 -15.43
N ASN A 83 -17.53 -13.31 -15.48
CA ASN A 83 -18.90 -13.24 -16.02
C ASN A 83 -18.98 -12.62 -17.43
N GLY A 84 -18.00 -12.91 -18.29
CA GLY A 84 -17.93 -12.41 -19.67
C GLY A 84 -17.49 -10.94 -19.79
N ILE A 85 -16.93 -10.37 -18.73
CA ILE A 85 -16.28 -9.07 -18.71
C ILE A 85 -14.77 -9.28 -18.57
N LYS A 86 -14.00 -8.80 -19.54
CA LYS A 86 -12.54 -8.79 -19.48
C LYS A 86 -12.08 -7.55 -18.73
N ILE A 87 -11.42 -7.76 -17.61
CA ILE A 87 -10.92 -6.71 -16.74
C ILE A 87 -9.41 -6.69 -16.82
N ALA A 88 -8.83 -5.59 -17.28
CA ALA A 88 -7.39 -5.34 -17.21
C ALA A 88 -7.04 -4.71 -15.86
N PHE A 89 -5.94 -5.18 -15.28
CA PHE A 89 -5.37 -4.64 -14.05
C PHE A 89 -4.00 -4.03 -14.35
N LEU A 90 -3.79 -2.81 -13.85
CA LEU A 90 -2.53 -2.08 -13.92
C LEU A 90 -2.20 -1.64 -12.49
N ASP A 91 -0.95 -1.83 -12.05
CA ASP A 91 -0.51 -1.55 -10.68
C ASP A 91 0.82 -0.82 -10.70
N TYR A 92 0.89 0.36 -10.07
CA TYR A 92 2.04 1.25 -10.13
C TYR A 92 2.31 1.94 -8.80
N THR A 93 3.60 2.09 -8.45
CA THR A 93 4.04 2.87 -7.28
C THR A 93 4.69 4.19 -7.70
N TYR A 94 4.54 5.22 -6.86
CA TYR A 94 5.22 6.50 -7.01
C TYR A 94 6.74 6.36 -7.01
N GLY A 95 7.27 5.37 -6.29
CA GLY A 95 8.68 5.13 -6.11
C GLY A 95 8.96 3.99 -5.14
N THR A 96 10.23 3.76 -4.85
CA THR A 96 10.68 2.83 -3.81
C THR A 96 11.70 3.50 -2.89
N ASN A 97 11.78 3.05 -1.63
CA ASN A 97 12.66 3.65 -0.62
C ASN A 97 14.15 3.46 -0.90
N VAL A 98 14.51 2.50 -1.76
CA VAL A 98 15.90 2.20 -2.13
C VAL A 98 16.22 2.50 -3.60
N GLY A 99 15.25 3.01 -4.38
CA GLY A 99 15.48 3.56 -5.72
C GLY A 99 15.33 2.59 -6.87
N GLY A 100 14.77 1.39 -6.66
CA GLY A 100 14.56 0.40 -7.71
C GLY A 100 15.75 -0.54 -7.91
N ILE A 101 15.69 -1.39 -8.92
CA ILE A 101 16.74 -2.36 -9.24
C ILE A 101 17.60 -1.82 -10.40
N GLU A 102 18.86 -1.53 -10.12
CA GLU A 102 19.78 -0.94 -11.10
C GLU A 102 19.83 -1.74 -12.42
N GLY A 103 19.60 -1.04 -13.54
CA GLY A 103 19.61 -1.63 -14.88
C GLY A 103 18.44 -2.57 -15.19
N LYS A 104 17.41 -2.62 -14.33
CA LYS A 104 16.24 -3.49 -14.48
C LYS A 104 14.92 -2.77 -14.19
N ASP A 105 14.72 -1.62 -14.81
CA ASP A 105 13.54 -0.77 -14.65
C ASP A 105 12.20 -1.49 -14.95
N TYR A 106 12.28 -2.66 -15.59
CA TYR A 106 11.12 -3.49 -15.85
C TYR A 106 10.65 -4.28 -14.65
N MET A 107 11.49 -4.47 -13.63
CA MET A 107 11.14 -5.35 -12.50
C MET A 107 10.05 -4.78 -11.60
N ILE A 108 9.90 -3.45 -11.54
CA ILE A 108 8.92 -2.76 -10.71
C ILE A 108 8.17 -1.73 -11.55
N ASP A 109 6.87 -1.74 -11.47
CA ASP A 109 6.03 -0.76 -12.17
C ASP A 109 6.00 0.57 -11.42
N MET A 110 6.89 1.48 -11.82
CA MET A 110 6.92 2.87 -11.34
C MET A 110 5.92 3.74 -12.10
N ILE A 111 5.29 4.68 -11.41
CA ILE A 111 4.43 5.70 -12.03
C ILE A 111 5.28 6.54 -13.00
N ARG A 112 5.08 6.29 -14.30
CA ARG A 112 5.71 7.00 -15.43
C ARG A 112 4.65 7.20 -16.50
N LYS A 113 4.42 8.43 -16.90
CA LYS A 113 3.33 8.83 -17.79
C LYS A 113 3.34 8.11 -19.13
N ASP A 114 4.51 8.02 -19.76
CA ASP A 114 4.70 7.35 -21.05
C ASP A 114 4.41 5.85 -20.98
N LYS A 115 4.93 5.16 -19.95
CA LYS A 115 4.70 3.74 -19.68
C LYS A 115 3.22 3.49 -19.41
N ILE A 116 2.62 4.23 -18.47
CA ILE A 116 1.20 4.10 -18.11
C ILE A 116 0.31 4.34 -19.33
N THR A 117 0.57 5.40 -20.10
CA THR A 117 -0.18 5.68 -21.33
C THR A 117 -0.15 4.51 -22.30
N THR A 118 1.04 3.96 -22.52
CA THR A 118 1.26 2.82 -23.42
C THR A 118 0.47 1.59 -22.94
N MET A 119 0.54 1.28 -21.64
CA MET A 119 -0.14 0.13 -21.07
C MET A 119 -1.67 0.29 -21.06
N ILE A 120 -2.19 1.48 -20.80
CA ILE A 120 -3.64 1.76 -20.93
C ILE A 120 -4.09 1.56 -22.39
N GLN A 121 -3.32 2.02 -23.38
CA GLN A 121 -3.67 1.81 -24.79
C GLN A 121 -3.67 0.32 -25.18
N LYS A 122 -2.72 -0.47 -24.68
CA LYS A 122 -2.71 -1.93 -24.83
C LYS A 122 -3.94 -2.57 -24.14
N ALA A 123 -4.27 -2.14 -22.92
CA ALA A 123 -5.43 -2.64 -22.17
C ALA A 123 -6.76 -2.39 -22.89
N LYS A 124 -6.94 -1.21 -23.45
CA LYS A 124 -8.15 -0.84 -24.24
C LYS A 124 -8.38 -1.73 -25.45
N GLN A 125 -7.34 -2.33 -26.00
CA GLN A 125 -7.46 -3.24 -27.17
C GLN A 125 -7.84 -4.66 -26.76
N GLN A 126 -7.68 -5.02 -25.47
CA GLN A 126 -7.76 -6.40 -25.00
C GLN A 126 -8.86 -6.62 -23.95
N ALA A 127 -9.29 -5.56 -23.26
CA ALA A 127 -10.22 -5.63 -22.14
C ALA A 127 -11.42 -4.70 -22.33
N ASP A 128 -12.49 -5.01 -21.59
CA ASP A 128 -13.70 -4.20 -21.53
C ASP A 128 -13.62 -3.10 -20.46
N CYS A 129 -12.90 -3.38 -19.37
CA CYS A 129 -12.79 -2.53 -18.19
C CYS A 129 -11.33 -2.46 -17.73
N ILE A 130 -10.88 -1.30 -17.25
CA ILE A 130 -9.54 -1.09 -16.72
C ILE A 130 -9.66 -0.66 -15.26
N ILE A 131 -9.01 -1.43 -14.37
CA ILE A 131 -8.79 -1.09 -12.97
C ILE A 131 -7.31 -0.72 -12.81
N PHE A 132 -7.05 0.45 -12.28
CA PHE A 132 -5.72 0.95 -11.99
C PHE A 132 -5.51 0.96 -10.47
N VAL A 133 -4.46 0.30 -10.01
CA VAL A 133 -4.02 0.33 -8.61
C VAL A 133 -2.87 1.31 -8.52
N ALA A 134 -2.91 2.20 -7.54
CA ALA A 134 -1.93 3.25 -7.37
C ALA A 134 -1.40 3.28 -5.92
N HIS A 135 -0.12 3.07 -5.79
CA HIS A 135 0.58 3.29 -4.53
C HIS A 135 1.16 4.70 -4.54
N TRP A 136 0.49 5.66 -3.91
CA TRP A 136 0.72 7.10 -4.06
C TRP A 136 0.33 7.92 -2.84
N GLY A 137 0.52 9.24 -2.88
CA GLY A 137 0.06 10.17 -1.85
C GLY A 137 1.08 10.39 -0.75
N THR A 138 0.60 10.95 0.35
CA THR A 138 1.40 11.28 1.54
C THR A 138 0.90 10.46 2.73
N GLU A 139 1.82 9.86 3.48
CA GLU A 139 1.48 9.10 4.68
C GLU A 139 0.74 9.98 5.70
N ASP A 140 -0.26 9.38 6.37
CA ASP A 140 -1.10 9.99 7.40
C ASP A 140 -2.07 11.10 6.93
N GLU A 141 -2.04 11.49 5.67
CA GLU A 141 -2.93 12.51 5.13
C GLU A 141 -4.28 11.90 4.73
N THR A 142 -5.38 12.37 5.36
CA THR A 142 -6.74 11.91 5.08
C THR A 142 -7.39 12.59 3.86
N MET A 143 -6.72 13.56 3.25
CA MET A 143 -7.12 14.18 1.99
C MET A 143 -6.08 13.90 0.91
N PRO A 144 -6.50 13.57 -0.32
CA PRO A 144 -5.56 13.37 -1.41
C PRO A 144 -4.86 14.69 -1.76
N ASN A 145 -3.54 14.61 -1.93
CA ASN A 145 -2.70 15.72 -2.34
C ASN A 145 -2.87 16.06 -3.84
N GLU A 146 -2.20 17.08 -4.32
CA GLU A 146 -2.34 17.52 -5.71
C GLU A 146 -1.79 16.50 -6.72
N TYR A 147 -0.76 15.75 -6.36
CA TYR A 147 -0.21 14.67 -7.18
C TYR A 147 -1.26 13.58 -7.45
N GLU A 148 -1.93 13.09 -6.39
CA GLU A 148 -3.01 12.11 -6.50
C GLU A 148 -4.16 12.63 -7.36
N LYS A 149 -4.58 13.89 -7.17
CA LYS A 149 -5.68 14.51 -7.93
C LYS A 149 -5.35 14.68 -9.41
N GLN A 150 -4.12 15.10 -9.76
CA GLN A 150 -3.68 15.23 -11.15
C GLN A 150 -3.61 13.88 -11.85
N TRP A 151 -3.03 12.87 -11.19
CA TRP A 151 -2.98 11.52 -11.74
C TRP A 151 -4.38 10.91 -11.89
N ALA A 152 -5.28 11.09 -10.93
CA ALA A 152 -6.66 10.61 -11.05
C ALA A 152 -7.38 11.25 -12.26
N ALA A 153 -7.24 12.55 -12.47
CA ALA A 153 -7.80 13.26 -13.61
C ALA A 153 -7.19 12.75 -14.93
N TYR A 154 -5.88 12.59 -15.01
CA TYR A 154 -5.19 12.05 -16.19
C TYR A 154 -5.63 10.62 -16.52
N LEU A 155 -5.70 9.73 -15.54
CA LEU A 155 -6.14 8.35 -15.71
C LEU A 155 -7.59 8.28 -16.22
N MET A 156 -8.47 9.15 -15.71
CA MET A 156 -9.83 9.32 -16.22
C MET A 156 -9.83 9.72 -17.70
N GLU A 157 -9.05 10.73 -18.09
CA GLU A 157 -8.92 11.14 -19.50
C GLU A 157 -8.38 10.02 -20.38
N GLN A 158 -7.52 9.17 -19.85
CA GLN A 158 -7.02 7.97 -20.53
C GLN A 158 -8.05 6.84 -20.57
N GLY A 159 -9.21 6.96 -19.90
CA GLY A 159 -10.30 5.99 -19.93
C GLY A 159 -10.13 4.81 -18.98
N VAL A 160 -9.45 4.99 -17.89
CA VAL A 160 -9.48 4.07 -16.73
C VAL A 160 -10.88 4.13 -16.11
N ASN A 161 -11.45 2.99 -15.72
CA ASN A 161 -12.80 2.93 -15.16
C ASN A 161 -12.83 3.03 -13.64
N VAL A 162 -11.84 2.42 -12.98
CA VAL A 162 -11.71 2.43 -11.51
C VAL A 162 -10.25 2.66 -11.14
N ILE A 163 -10.03 3.52 -10.14
CA ILE A 163 -8.73 3.73 -9.51
C ILE A 163 -8.85 3.31 -8.05
N ILE A 164 -7.89 2.49 -7.57
CA ILE A 164 -7.80 2.03 -6.19
C ILE A 164 -6.45 2.45 -5.65
N GLY A 165 -6.43 3.38 -4.71
CA GLY A 165 -5.22 3.93 -4.12
C GLY A 165 -4.86 3.31 -2.77
N GLY A 166 -3.58 3.36 -2.45
CA GLY A 166 -2.95 2.97 -1.20
C GLY A 166 -1.68 3.78 -0.97
N HIS A 167 -0.95 3.52 0.09
CA HIS A 167 0.24 4.19 0.63
C HIS A 167 -0.03 5.15 1.80
N PRO A 168 -1.05 6.02 1.80
CA PRO A 168 -1.22 6.95 2.93
C PRO A 168 -1.42 6.29 4.30
N HIS A 169 -1.59 4.99 4.38
CA HIS A 169 -1.87 4.23 5.60
C HIS A 169 -3.16 4.61 6.32
N VAL A 170 -3.87 5.59 5.83
CA VAL A 170 -5.17 6.05 6.33
C VAL A 170 -6.18 6.08 5.19
N LEU A 171 -7.47 6.00 5.54
CA LEU A 171 -8.54 6.20 4.57
C LEU A 171 -8.50 7.61 3.99
N GLN A 172 -8.72 7.71 2.69
CA GLN A 172 -9.05 8.96 2.01
C GLN A 172 -10.44 8.85 1.36
N PRO A 173 -11.08 9.97 0.99
CA PRO A 173 -12.38 9.94 0.33
C PRO A 173 -12.37 9.12 -0.96
N TYR A 174 -13.55 8.69 -1.38
CA TYR A 174 -13.77 8.15 -2.72
C TYR A 174 -14.82 8.96 -3.45
N GLY A 175 -14.82 8.88 -4.78
CA GLY A 175 -15.77 9.63 -5.56
C GLY A 175 -15.81 9.22 -7.02
N ARG A 176 -16.62 9.96 -7.78
CA ARG A 176 -16.74 9.82 -9.22
C ARG A 176 -16.23 11.10 -9.88
N LEU A 177 -15.21 10.96 -10.70
CA LEU A 177 -14.71 12.03 -11.55
C LEU A 177 -15.39 11.95 -12.91
N THR A 178 -15.71 13.11 -13.47
CA THR A 178 -16.27 13.25 -14.81
C THR A 178 -15.68 14.49 -15.48
N ASP A 179 -15.49 14.43 -16.80
CA ASP A 179 -15.06 15.57 -17.61
C ASP A 179 -16.13 15.99 -18.62
N ASP A 180 -15.91 17.13 -19.27
CA ASP A 180 -16.81 17.69 -20.29
C ASP A 180 -16.89 16.83 -21.56
N LYS A 181 -16.00 15.86 -21.74
CA LYS A 181 -15.99 14.92 -22.88
C LYS A 181 -16.82 13.68 -22.60
N GLY A 182 -17.30 13.50 -21.37
CA GLY A 182 -18.07 12.35 -20.92
C GLY A 182 -17.19 11.17 -20.46
N ASN A 183 -15.91 11.39 -20.22
CA ASN A 183 -15.09 10.41 -19.52
C ASN A 183 -15.51 10.35 -18.05
N GLU A 184 -15.47 9.16 -17.48
CA GLU A 184 -15.86 8.91 -16.10
C GLU A 184 -14.95 7.86 -15.47
N THR A 185 -14.54 8.08 -14.21
CA THR A 185 -13.85 7.10 -13.39
C THR A 185 -14.34 7.15 -11.95
N VAL A 186 -14.38 6.00 -11.30
CA VAL A 186 -14.55 5.92 -9.84
C VAL A 186 -13.16 5.85 -9.21
N VAL A 187 -12.87 6.73 -8.28
CA VAL A 187 -11.60 6.77 -7.56
C VAL A 187 -11.81 6.53 -6.08
N PHE A 188 -11.06 5.58 -5.53
CA PHE A 188 -10.82 5.36 -4.11
C PHE A 188 -9.40 5.84 -3.85
N TYR A 189 -9.21 7.03 -3.32
CA TYR A 189 -7.87 7.64 -3.23
C TYR A 189 -6.93 6.86 -2.30
N SER A 190 -7.44 6.41 -1.14
CA SER A 190 -6.73 5.44 -0.28
C SER A 190 -7.72 4.58 0.50
N LEU A 191 -7.45 3.28 0.54
CA LEU A 191 -8.20 2.32 1.35
C LEU A 191 -7.63 2.13 2.76
N GLY A 192 -6.54 2.84 3.11
CA GLY A 192 -5.86 2.68 4.38
C GLY A 192 -5.28 1.27 4.58
N ASN A 193 -4.98 0.94 5.82
CA ASN A 193 -4.39 -0.35 6.16
C ASN A 193 -5.43 -1.47 6.22
N PHE A 194 -5.10 -2.63 5.64
CA PHE A 194 -5.85 -3.87 5.83
C PHE A 194 -5.33 -4.64 7.05
N VAL A 195 -4.01 -4.78 7.17
CA VAL A 195 -3.31 -5.41 8.30
C VAL A 195 -2.12 -4.54 8.68
N SER A 196 -2.11 -4.04 9.92
CA SER A 196 -1.06 -3.17 10.43
C SER A 196 -1.00 -3.18 11.95
N THR A 197 0.15 -2.83 12.54
CA THR A 197 0.32 -2.54 13.97
C THR A 197 0.68 -1.09 14.22
N GLN A 198 0.40 -0.20 13.27
CA GLN A 198 0.52 1.23 13.47
C GLN A 198 -0.37 1.70 14.63
N GLN A 199 -0.12 2.91 15.16
CA GLN A 199 -0.55 3.24 16.52
C GLN A 199 -1.48 4.47 16.59
N LYS A 200 -1.99 4.95 15.46
CA LYS A 200 -2.99 6.03 15.43
C LYS A 200 -4.39 5.43 15.15
N LEU A 201 -5.43 6.13 15.56
CA LEU A 201 -6.80 5.70 15.31
C LEU A 201 -7.08 5.59 13.80
N GLU A 202 -6.64 6.57 13.04
CA GLU A 202 -6.81 6.64 11.60
C GLU A 202 -6.08 5.51 10.86
N GLU A 203 -4.91 5.12 11.34
CA GLU A 203 -4.10 4.05 10.76
C GLU A 203 -4.66 2.64 11.02
N LEU A 204 -5.52 2.49 12.03
CA LEU A 204 -6.23 1.25 12.32
C LEU A 204 -7.61 1.18 11.68
N LEU A 205 -8.02 2.23 10.95
CA LEU A 205 -9.26 2.30 10.21
C LEU A 205 -8.97 2.16 8.72
N GLY A 206 -9.29 0.99 8.18
CA GLY A 206 -9.15 0.68 6.76
C GLY A 206 -10.49 0.50 6.06
N GLY A 207 -10.46 0.13 4.78
CA GLY A 207 -11.66 -0.11 4.01
C GLY A 207 -11.48 -1.12 2.89
N MET A 208 -12.59 -1.69 2.45
CA MET A 208 -12.69 -2.48 1.22
C MET A 208 -13.53 -1.73 0.19
N ALA A 209 -12.97 -1.46 -0.97
CA ALA A 209 -13.73 -0.94 -2.11
C ALA A 209 -14.71 -1.99 -2.63
N LYS A 210 -15.95 -1.61 -2.81
CA LYS A 210 -17.00 -2.48 -3.36
C LYS A 210 -17.77 -1.74 -4.44
N PHE A 211 -17.93 -2.36 -5.60
CA PHE A 211 -18.65 -1.81 -6.73
C PHE A 211 -19.12 -2.90 -7.66
N THR A 212 -20.08 -2.57 -8.54
CA THR A 212 -20.54 -3.48 -9.59
C THR A 212 -20.09 -2.98 -10.95
N ILE A 213 -19.47 -3.85 -11.74
CA ILE A 213 -19.16 -3.57 -13.15
C ILE A 213 -20.30 -4.08 -14.00
N GLN A 214 -20.99 -3.18 -14.71
CA GLN A 214 -22.03 -3.52 -15.65
C GLN A 214 -21.53 -3.35 -17.09
N LYS A 215 -21.61 -4.42 -17.88
CA LYS A 215 -21.36 -4.40 -19.33
C LYS A 215 -22.68 -4.43 -20.08
N THR A 216 -22.91 -3.44 -20.92
CA THR A 216 -24.06 -3.37 -21.80
C THR A 216 -23.59 -3.44 -23.26
N VAL A 217 -24.20 -4.33 -24.04
CA VAL A 217 -23.98 -4.43 -25.51
C VAL A 217 -25.25 -4.05 -26.20
N LYS A 218 -25.26 -2.93 -26.93
CA LYS A 218 -26.40 -2.42 -27.69
C LYS A 218 -25.95 -1.95 -29.06
N ASP A 219 -26.60 -2.41 -30.09
CA ASP A 219 -26.32 -2.06 -31.50
C ASP A 219 -24.82 -2.24 -31.87
N GLY A 220 -24.21 -3.32 -31.36
CA GLY A 220 -22.79 -3.63 -31.57
C GLY A 220 -21.80 -2.75 -30.81
N LYS A 221 -22.26 -1.85 -29.95
CA LYS A 221 -21.44 -1.02 -29.09
C LYS A 221 -21.44 -1.58 -27.66
N THR A 222 -20.26 -1.68 -27.07
CA THR A 222 -20.08 -2.05 -25.68
C THR A 222 -19.91 -0.78 -24.84
N SER A 223 -20.58 -0.74 -23.69
CA SER A 223 -20.35 0.26 -22.65
C SER A 223 -20.14 -0.42 -21.30
N ILE A 224 -19.28 0.16 -20.50
CA ILE A 224 -19.02 -0.23 -19.10
C ILE A 224 -19.52 0.88 -18.20
N GLU A 225 -20.20 0.50 -17.14
CA GLU A 225 -20.65 1.40 -16.08
C GLU A 225 -20.27 0.83 -14.71
N ILE A 226 -19.75 1.68 -13.84
CA ILE A 226 -19.42 1.32 -12.46
C ILE A 226 -20.56 1.77 -11.55
N LEU A 227 -21.27 0.80 -10.98
CA LEU A 227 -22.47 1.04 -10.17
C LEU A 227 -22.17 0.88 -8.69
N THR A 228 -22.87 1.65 -7.87
CA THR A 228 -22.90 1.53 -6.40
C THR A 228 -21.52 1.44 -5.74
N PRO A 229 -20.57 2.35 -6.09
CA PRO A 229 -19.29 2.34 -5.39
C PRO A 229 -19.49 2.69 -3.91
N THR A 230 -18.88 1.90 -3.04
CA THR A 230 -18.88 2.10 -1.57
C THR A 230 -17.54 1.66 -0.99
N VAL A 231 -17.24 2.14 0.21
CA VAL A 231 -16.18 1.62 1.07
C VAL A 231 -16.81 0.93 2.27
N GLU A 232 -16.53 -0.36 2.42
CA GLU A 232 -16.90 -1.12 3.62
C GLU A 232 -15.80 -0.95 4.66
N PRO A 233 -16.06 -0.28 5.80
CA PRO A 233 -15.00 0.04 6.76
C PRO A 233 -14.51 -1.19 7.52
N LEU A 234 -13.18 -1.23 7.72
CA LEU A 234 -12.46 -2.23 8.48
C LEU A 234 -11.80 -1.59 9.70
N VAL A 235 -11.60 -2.38 10.73
CA VAL A 235 -10.80 -2.02 11.91
C VAL A 235 -9.73 -3.08 12.12
N MET A 236 -8.48 -2.67 12.14
CA MET A 236 -7.40 -3.56 12.51
C MET A 236 -7.40 -3.79 14.01
N HIS A 237 -7.55 -5.03 14.41
CA HIS A 237 -7.49 -5.47 15.81
C HIS A 237 -6.22 -6.26 16.06
N TYR A 238 -5.52 -5.93 17.13
CA TYR A 238 -4.45 -6.76 17.65
C TYR A 238 -4.47 -6.77 19.17
N ASN A 239 -4.34 -7.96 19.75
CA ASN A 239 -4.27 -8.19 21.18
C ASN A 239 -3.23 -9.29 21.43
N SER A 240 -2.00 -8.90 21.73
CA SER A 240 -0.87 -9.82 21.90
C SER A 240 -1.09 -10.79 23.05
N ASP A 241 -1.78 -10.35 24.11
CA ASP A 241 -2.03 -11.18 25.31
C ASP A 241 -3.02 -12.29 25.01
N ALA A 242 -3.96 -12.07 24.07
CA ALA A 242 -4.94 -13.07 23.63
C ALA A 242 -4.50 -13.82 22.36
N GLY A 243 -3.39 -13.42 21.70
CA GLY A 243 -2.96 -13.97 20.43
C GLY A 243 -3.88 -13.60 19.25
N GLU A 244 -4.62 -12.51 19.36
CA GLU A 244 -5.55 -12.03 18.35
C GLU A 244 -4.86 -11.00 17.44
N PHE A 245 -5.01 -11.21 16.13
CA PHE A 245 -4.41 -10.31 15.13
C PHE A 245 -5.15 -10.44 13.79
N GLY A 246 -5.82 -9.37 13.37
CA GLY A 246 -6.52 -9.36 12.08
C GLY A 246 -7.57 -8.25 11.95
N PRO A 247 -8.03 -8.01 10.71
CA PRO A 247 -9.06 -7.03 10.43
C PRO A 247 -10.46 -7.56 10.81
N TYR A 248 -11.27 -6.67 11.31
CA TYR A 248 -12.71 -6.86 11.56
C TYR A 248 -13.50 -5.90 10.70
N MET A 249 -14.67 -6.32 10.23
CA MET A 249 -15.64 -5.34 9.72
C MET A 249 -16.04 -4.39 10.85
N LEU A 250 -16.08 -3.08 10.58
CA LEU A 250 -16.49 -2.10 11.60
C LEU A 250 -17.92 -2.35 12.09
N SER A 251 -18.79 -2.96 11.26
CA SER A 251 -20.14 -3.39 11.64
C SER A 251 -20.15 -4.46 12.73
N ASP A 252 -19.13 -5.31 12.77
CA ASP A 252 -19.00 -6.45 13.69
C ASP A 252 -18.05 -6.13 14.86
N TYR A 253 -17.38 -4.97 14.81
CA TYR A 253 -16.48 -4.51 15.85
C TYR A 253 -17.26 -3.96 17.04
N THR A 254 -16.87 -4.35 18.25
CA THR A 254 -17.58 -3.99 19.48
C THR A 254 -16.76 -3.05 20.36
N GLU A 255 -17.40 -2.36 21.30
CA GLU A 255 -16.71 -1.55 22.30
C GLU A 255 -15.80 -2.40 23.20
N GLU A 256 -16.17 -3.67 23.45
CA GLU A 256 -15.34 -4.62 24.19
C GLU A 256 -14.04 -4.90 23.41
N LEU A 257 -14.11 -5.22 22.11
CA LEU A 257 -12.94 -5.39 21.25
C LEU A 257 -12.09 -4.12 21.22
N ALA A 258 -12.71 -2.94 21.06
CA ALA A 258 -12.00 -1.68 21.06
C ALA A 258 -11.20 -1.48 22.35
N SER A 259 -11.79 -1.79 23.50
CA SER A 259 -11.11 -1.68 24.81
C SER A 259 -9.95 -2.64 25.00
N GLN A 260 -9.94 -3.77 24.28
CA GLN A 260 -8.91 -4.80 24.32
C GLN A 260 -7.84 -4.64 23.24
N ASN A 261 -8.04 -3.71 22.30
CA ASN A 261 -7.06 -3.47 21.22
C ASN A 261 -5.74 -2.98 21.80
N GLY A 262 -4.64 -3.55 21.31
CA GLY A 262 -3.28 -3.24 21.78
C GLY A 262 -2.89 -1.77 21.61
N VAL A 263 -3.53 -1.04 20.67
CA VAL A 263 -3.32 0.40 20.46
C VAL A 263 -3.65 1.24 21.71
N GLN A 264 -4.50 0.75 22.61
CA GLN A 264 -4.84 1.43 23.88
C GLN A 264 -3.61 1.76 24.73
N LYS A 265 -2.48 1.06 24.50
CA LYS A 265 -1.22 1.30 25.22
C LYS A 265 -0.47 2.55 24.69
N TYR A 266 -0.78 3.00 23.48
CA TYR A 266 -0.04 4.03 22.75
C TYR A 266 -0.81 5.34 22.61
N ILE A 267 -2.14 5.29 22.59
CA ILE A 267 -3.01 6.45 22.46
C ILE A 267 -3.74 6.75 23.76
N GLY A 268 -4.21 7.98 23.92
CA GLY A 268 -4.90 8.42 25.15
C GLY A 268 -6.17 7.63 25.46
N SER A 269 -6.48 7.47 26.73
CA SER A 269 -7.71 6.82 27.17
C SER A 269 -8.96 7.47 26.56
N GLY A 270 -9.87 6.65 26.03
CA GLY A 270 -11.11 7.10 25.39
C GLY A 270 -10.94 7.63 23.95
N VAL A 271 -9.72 7.54 23.37
CA VAL A 271 -9.48 7.90 21.96
C VAL A 271 -9.90 6.76 21.04
N PHE A 272 -9.42 5.53 21.26
CA PHE A 272 -9.80 4.38 20.46
C PHE A 272 -11.07 3.72 21.00
N THR A 273 -12.19 4.18 20.51
CA THR A 273 -13.55 3.68 20.86
C THR A 273 -14.33 3.41 19.58
N LEU A 274 -15.31 2.52 19.66
CA LEU A 274 -16.19 2.22 18.52
C LEU A 274 -16.89 3.49 17.96
N ASP A 275 -17.29 4.39 18.85
CA ASP A 275 -17.94 5.65 18.46
C ASP A 275 -16.98 6.56 17.68
N ASN A 276 -15.75 6.73 18.17
CA ASN A 276 -14.73 7.53 17.49
C ASN A 276 -14.31 6.94 16.14
N LEU A 277 -14.19 5.60 16.02
CA LEU A 277 -13.95 4.92 14.77
C LEU A 277 -15.06 5.21 13.74
N LYS A 278 -16.32 5.06 14.12
CA LYS A 278 -17.47 5.39 13.27
C LYS A 278 -17.52 6.87 12.88
N LYS A 279 -17.25 7.74 13.85
CA LYS A 279 -17.19 9.19 13.60
C LYS A 279 -16.10 9.55 12.61
N LYS A 280 -14.89 9.03 12.78
CA LYS A 280 -13.75 9.28 11.89
C LYS A 280 -14.02 8.76 10.47
N PHE A 281 -14.54 7.55 10.34
CA PHE A 281 -14.96 7.01 9.04
C PHE A 281 -15.94 7.94 8.32
N ASN A 282 -17.01 8.34 9.00
CA ASN A 282 -18.02 9.24 8.42
C ASN A 282 -17.45 10.62 8.07
N GLU A 283 -16.55 11.13 8.90
CA GLU A 283 -15.84 12.38 8.65
C GLU A 283 -15.06 12.31 7.33
N ILE A 284 -14.19 11.30 7.19
CA ILE A 284 -13.37 11.13 5.98
C ILE A 284 -14.25 10.88 4.74
N MET A 285 -15.23 9.99 4.82
CA MET A 285 -16.08 9.66 3.68
C MET A 285 -17.02 10.81 3.26
N SER A 286 -17.23 11.81 4.10
CA SER A 286 -18.01 13.01 3.79
C SER A 286 -17.19 14.16 3.19
N MET A 287 -15.88 14.06 3.17
CA MET A 287 -14.99 15.07 2.59
C MET A 287 -15.17 15.16 1.07
N ASN A 288 -15.22 16.37 0.54
CA ASN A 288 -15.29 16.60 -0.90
C ASN A 288 -13.90 16.83 -1.48
N VAL A 289 -13.55 16.06 -2.47
CA VAL A 289 -12.32 16.23 -3.23
C VAL A 289 -12.61 17.07 -4.47
N THR A 290 -11.99 18.23 -4.58
CA THR A 290 -12.03 19.03 -5.80
C THR A 290 -11.07 18.44 -6.82
N PRO A 291 -11.53 18.03 -8.02
CA PRO A 291 -10.65 17.52 -9.06
C PRO A 291 -9.62 18.57 -9.48
N SER A 292 -8.41 18.11 -9.75
CA SER A 292 -7.36 18.97 -10.29
C SER A 292 -7.53 19.16 -11.80
N THR A 293 -7.15 20.34 -12.27
CA THR A 293 -6.98 20.64 -13.70
C THR A 293 -5.50 20.82 -14.05
N GLY A 294 -4.59 20.68 -13.09
CA GLY A 294 -3.16 20.75 -13.29
C GLY A 294 -2.59 19.50 -13.98
N THR A 295 -1.43 19.63 -14.55
CA THR A 295 -0.70 18.53 -15.21
C THR A 295 0.81 18.59 -14.95
N ASN A 296 1.27 19.55 -14.16
CA ASN A 296 2.69 19.78 -13.90
C ASN A 296 3.35 18.65 -13.08
N LEU A 297 2.56 17.89 -12.33
CA LEU A 297 3.05 16.78 -11.51
C LEU A 297 3.00 15.41 -12.22
N LEU A 298 2.49 15.33 -13.46
CA LEU A 298 2.41 14.08 -14.22
C LEU A 298 3.75 13.59 -14.77
N ASP A 299 4.72 14.49 -14.90
CA ASP A 299 6.04 14.21 -15.46
C ASP A 299 7.15 14.27 -14.38
N VAL A 300 6.75 14.29 -13.09
CA VAL A 300 7.68 14.23 -11.96
C VAL A 300 7.92 12.79 -11.51
N THR A 301 9.09 12.56 -10.92
CA THR A 301 9.44 11.31 -10.24
C THR A 301 9.77 11.64 -8.80
N ILE A 302 9.59 10.67 -7.92
CA ILE A 302 9.93 10.84 -6.51
C ILE A 302 11.28 10.15 -6.28
N ASN A 303 12.24 10.87 -5.70
CA ASN A 303 13.56 10.34 -5.38
C ASN A 303 13.59 9.63 -4.04
N THR A 304 14.74 9.05 -3.67
CA THR A 304 14.95 8.36 -2.39
C THR A 304 14.80 9.25 -1.14
N ASP A 305 14.88 10.57 -1.32
CA ASP A 305 14.65 11.54 -0.24
C ASP A 305 13.19 12.02 -0.19
N LEU A 306 12.29 11.33 -0.89
CA LEU A 306 10.86 11.62 -1.03
C LEU A 306 10.53 12.98 -1.67
N ASN A 307 11.49 13.59 -2.39
CA ASN A 307 11.26 14.82 -3.13
C ASN A 307 10.73 14.52 -4.54
N MET A 308 9.74 15.28 -4.98
CA MET A 308 9.31 15.27 -6.39
C MET A 308 10.38 15.92 -7.26
N ILE A 309 10.80 15.24 -8.31
CA ILE A 309 11.85 15.69 -9.22
C ILE A 309 11.28 15.80 -10.64
N ASP A 310 11.43 16.96 -11.28
CA ASP A 310 11.04 17.18 -12.69
C ASP A 310 11.99 16.45 -13.66
N ALA A 311 11.63 16.41 -14.94
CA ALA A 311 12.42 15.79 -16.00
C ALA A 311 13.83 16.41 -16.16
N SER A 312 14.10 17.57 -15.56
CA SER A 312 15.38 18.27 -15.56
C SER A 312 16.21 18.01 -14.29
N GLY A 313 15.64 17.24 -13.33
CA GLY A 313 16.28 16.92 -12.06
C GLY A 313 16.12 17.98 -10.97
N ASN A 314 15.19 18.94 -11.14
CA ASN A 314 14.91 19.93 -10.10
C ASN A 314 13.83 19.44 -9.15
N ILE A 315 13.95 19.79 -7.87
CA ILE A 315 12.89 19.56 -6.88
C ILE A 315 11.67 20.41 -7.25
N VAL A 316 10.51 19.78 -7.35
CA VAL A 316 9.22 20.44 -7.58
C VAL A 316 8.51 20.52 -6.23
N GLU A 317 8.32 21.76 -5.76
CA GLU A 317 7.51 21.98 -4.54
C GLU A 317 6.03 21.71 -4.87
N ASP A 318 5.43 20.75 -4.19
CA ASP A 318 3.97 20.64 -4.13
C ASP A 318 3.47 21.75 -3.19
N THR A 319 2.85 22.77 -3.75
CA THR A 319 2.39 23.93 -2.96
C THR A 319 1.27 23.59 -1.97
N ASP A 320 0.71 22.39 -2.08
CA ASP A 320 -0.35 21.89 -1.18
C ASP A 320 0.18 20.82 -0.20
N SER A 321 1.42 20.32 -0.39
CA SER A 321 2.05 19.40 0.55
C SER A 321 2.79 20.18 1.64
N ILE A 322 2.45 19.86 2.88
CA ILE A 322 3.25 20.28 4.04
C ILE A 322 4.58 19.53 3.95
N THR A 323 5.70 20.23 4.00
CA THR A 323 7.02 19.56 4.05
C THR A 323 7.11 18.68 5.31
N ALA A 324 7.91 17.62 5.27
CA ALA A 324 8.13 16.78 6.45
C ALA A 324 8.53 17.63 7.66
N GLU A 325 9.35 18.67 7.46
CA GLU A 325 9.72 19.62 8.53
C GLU A 325 8.51 20.37 9.09
N GLN A 326 7.60 20.86 8.25
CA GLN A 326 6.38 21.52 8.68
C GLN A 326 5.43 20.56 9.39
N TYR A 327 5.27 19.34 8.84
CA TYR A 327 4.44 18.30 9.43
C TYR A 327 4.90 17.93 10.85
N TYR A 328 6.21 17.74 11.05
CA TYR A 328 6.74 17.43 12.36
C TYR A 328 6.78 18.65 13.29
N ALA A 329 7.02 19.85 12.76
CA ALA A 329 6.98 21.09 13.53
C ALA A 329 5.57 21.41 14.07
N ASP A 330 4.53 21.19 13.28
CA ASP A 330 3.13 21.35 13.70
C ASP A 330 2.73 20.34 14.79
N LYS A 331 3.41 19.18 14.85
CA LYS A 331 3.27 18.18 15.92
C LYS A 331 4.20 18.42 17.12
N GLY A 332 4.99 19.49 17.10
CA GLY A 332 5.97 19.81 18.16
C GLY A 332 7.16 18.87 18.18
N ILE A 333 7.43 18.17 17.09
CA ILE A 333 8.55 17.25 16.93
C ILE A 333 9.67 17.99 16.18
N ASP A 334 10.80 18.21 16.84
CA ASP A 334 12.00 18.74 16.19
C ASP A 334 12.83 17.61 15.61
N ILE A 335 12.71 17.40 14.28
CA ILE A 335 13.43 16.37 13.53
C ILE A 335 14.96 16.62 13.50
N ASN A 336 15.40 17.84 13.80
CA ASN A 336 16.82 18.20 13.89
C ASN A 336 17.39 18.04 15.32
N SER A 337 16.57 17.60 16.28
CA SER A 337 17.03 17.36 17.65
C SER A 337 17.93 16.12 17.71
N GLU A 338 18.99 16.19 18.54
CA GLU A 338 19.89 15.05 18.78
C GLU A 338 19.14 13.79 19.27
N ASN A 339 17.98 13.95 19.89
CA ASN A 339 17.15 12.84 20.36
C ASN A 339 16.38 12.13 19.23
N PHE A 340 16.08 12.80 18.12
CA PHE A 340 15.44 12.17 16.96
C PHE A 340 16.43 11.24 16.23
N ASN A 341 17.69 11.67 16.12
CA ASN A 341 18.76 10.87 15.51
C ASN A 341 19.29 9.76 16.43
N SER A 342 19.04 9.80 17.75
CA SER A 342 19.53 8.79 18.70
C SER A 342 18.58 7.61 18.89
N ALA A 343 17.31 7.71 18.45
CA ALA A 343 16.36 6.60 18.49
C ALA A 343 16.67 5.50 17.45
N ASP A 344 17.47 5.83 16.43
CA ASP A 344 17.80 4.92 15.31
C ASP A 344 19.15 4.19 15.48
N ASN A 345 19.90 4.43 16.57
CA ASN A 345 21.22 3.82 16.82
C ASN A 345 21.28 3.00 18.12
N GLY A 346 20.24 2.24 18.42
CA GLY A 346 20.21 1.31 19.56
C GLY A 346 20.87 -0.04 19.29
N SER A 347 22.06 -0.08 18.69
CA SER A 347 22.92 -1.27 18.77
C SER A 347 23.83 -1.12 19.98
N GLY A 348 23.48 -1.80 21.06
CA GLY A 348 24.28 -1.84 22.27
C GLY A 348 25.67 -2.40 22.03
N SER A 349 26.69 -1.60 22.25
CA SER A 349 28.00 -2.08 22.61
C SER A 349 28.08 -2.16 24.14
N THR A 350 28.02 -3.36 24.66
CA THR A 350 28.48 -3.62 26.03
C THR A 350 29.98 -3.65 26.00
N ASP A 351 30.63 -2.61 26.51
CA ASP A 351 32.01 -2.68 26.91
C ASP A 351 32.11 -3.52 28.20
N ASP A 352 32.84 -4.58 28.05
CA ASP A 352 33.24 -5.50 29.10
C ASP A 352 34.48 -4.95 29.82
N SER A 353 34.44 -4.82 31.12
CA SER A 353 35.64 -4.71 31.91
C SER A 353 35.54 -5.59 33.16
N SER A 354 36.24 -6.71 33.05
CA SER A 354 36.98 -7.42 34.15
C SER A 354 36.30 -7.61 35.50
N ASP A 355 36.04 -8.86 35.90
CA ASP A 355 36.85 -9.41 37.00
C ASP A 355 36.80 -10.96 37.08
N ASP A 356 37.88 -11.50 37.55
CA ASP A 356 38.39 -12.83 37.69
C ASP A 356 37.59 -13.67 38.72
N GLY A 357 37.49 -15.00 38.52
CA GLY A 357 37.05 -15.89 39.59
C GLY A 357 36.58 -17.26 39.12
N SER A 358 37.51 -18.20 39.09
CA SER A 358 37.39 -19.66 39.05
C SER A 358 36.18 -20.26 39.79
N ASP A 359 35.53 -21.28 39.24
CA ASP A 359 35.62 -22.67 39.73
C ASP A 359 34.73 -23.64 38.91
N ASP A 360 35.25 -24.83 38.77
CA ASP A 360 34.66 -26.04 38.22
C ASP A 360 33.25 -26.38 38.72
N ASP A 361 32.39 -26.90 37.89
CA ASP A 361 31.84 -28.25 38.12
C ASP A 361 31.08 -28.82 36.88
N SER A 362 31.32 -30.08 36.65
CA SER A 362 30.76 -30.96 35.64
C SER A 362 29.34 -31.39 35.97
N GLY A 363 28.48 -31.43 34.94
CA GLY A 363 27.17 -32.02 35.11
C GLY A 363 26.45 -32.29 33.78
N SER A 364 26.69 -33.44 33.18
CA SER A 364 25.87 -34.02 32.13
C SER A 364 24.46 -34.36 32.62
N TYR A 365 23.43 -34.05 31.85
CA TYR A 365 22.23 -34.86 31.81
C TYR A 365 21.56 -34.84 30.43
N ASP A 366 21.22 -36.03 30.08
CA ASP A 366 20.62 -36.63 28.91
C ASP A 366 19.15 -36.18 28.66
N ASP A 367 18.86 -36.13 27.41
CA ASP A 367 17.73 -36.61 26.60
C ASP A 367 16.33 -36.78 27.23
N SER A 368 15.38 -36.39 26.38
CA SER A 368 14.05 -36.96 26.11
C SER A 368 12.78 -36.17 26.52
N SER A 369 12.03 -35.94 25.43
CA SER A 369 10.56 -36.00 25.34
C SER A 369 9.67 -34.89 25.98
N TYR A 370 9.09 -34.08 25.16
CA TYR A 370 7.72 -33.99 24.63
C TYR A 370 7.60 -32.80 23.69
#